data_c900017726523e66708c7ba1c0071128
#
_entry.id   c900017726523e66708c7ba1c0071128
#
_cell.length_a   1.000
_cell.length_b   1.000
_cell.length_c   1.000
_cell.angle_alpha   90.00
_cell.angle_beta   90.00
_cell.angle_gamma   90.00
#
_symmetry.space_group_name_H-M   'P 1'
#
loop_
_entity.id
_entity.type
_entity.pdbx_description
1 polymer ?
#
loop_
_entity_poly.entity_id
_entity_poly.type
_entity_poly.pdbx_seq_one_letter_code
_entity_poly.pdbx_strand_id
1 'polypeptide(L)'
;MRTLNSLFLLLFCFCITLGCQKQPEVKEEIVEDNTSVDIDSLSQEELDHFQHIFDSTFTKLQKTRRFNGVVLGAKNKQIVYKKAFGYRDVRRRTKLEEDDIFQLASVSKQFTASAILMLEQDSLLSVNDSINKFFPDFPYPGITIKMLLDHRSGLPNYIYLMDRKLKDKHTPIGNQLCIDYMYEHKPGKYGSPDGRFKYSNSGYMLLASIVEKVSGYPFPTFLKERIFTPLQMDSTFTFDPVKVQQDNIPFGHTGRGRKFEEYMLDGVLGDKSVYSNVEDLFKWHKALLGDSILSVESKEKAFTFHSPKRKSKYNYGFGWRLFKPSDGTKVVYHGGWWRGYSTLFVHYPESEAFLIILTNRVNHSYVNTNHVFDALEIPEFRRR
;
A
#
# COMPACT_ATOMS: atom_id res chain seq x y z
N MET A 1 4.97 -0.32 -73.14
CA MET A 1 5.63 0.68 -74.03
C MET A 1 6.46 1.60 -73.16
N ARG A 2 7.80 1.57 -73.43
CA ARG A 2 8.78 2.65 -73.35
C ARG A 2 8.95 3.34 -71.98
N THR A 3 10.13 3.58 -71.49
CA THR A 3 11.59 3.31 -71.74
C THR A 3 12.38 3.78 -70.52
N LEU A 4 13.30 2.98 -70.12
CA LEU A 4 14.67 3.23 -69.69
C LEU A 4 15.17 4.69 -69.84
N ASN A 5 15.87 5.18 -68.82
CA ASN A 5 17.19 5.79 -69.06
C ASN A 5 18.06 5.74 -67.81
N SER A 6 19.16 5.04 -67.99
CA SER A 6 20.34 4.99 -67.11
C SER A 6 21.18 6.25 -67.30
N LEU A 7 21.81 6.76 -66.26
CA LEU A 7 22.98 7.63 -66.43
C LEU A 7 24.09 7.21 -65.44
N PHE A 8 25.14 6.69 -66.03
CA PHE A 8 26.46 6.47 -65.44
C PHE A 8 27.13 7.80 -65.14
N LEU A 9 27.81 7.93 -63.97
CA LEU A 9 28.92 8.87 -63.85
C LEU A 9 30.06 8.27 -63.04
N LEU A 10 31.20 8.44 -63.64
CA LEU A 10 32.50 7.81 -63.36
C LEU A 10 33.16 8.22 -62.06
N LEU A 11 33.95 7.26 -61.55
CA LEU A 11 34.98 7.39 -60.52
C LEU A 11 36.01 8.44 -60.85
N PHE A 12 36.50 9.16 -59.86
CA PHE A 12 37.83 9.73 -59.80
C PHE A 12 38.46 9.37 -58.44
N CYS A 13 39.39 8.40 -58.51
CA CYS A 13 40.28 8.08 -57.38
C CYS A 13 41.37 9.15 -57.29
N PHE A 14 41.45 9.78 -56.12
CA PHE A 14 42.58 10.60 -55.71
C PHE A 14 43.25 9.92 -54.49
N CYS A 15 44.40 9.24 -54.81
CA CYS A 15 45.30 8.73 -53.78
C CYS A 15 46.05 9.91 -53.14
N ILE A 16 45.83 10.20 -51.90
CA ILE A 16 46.67 11.06 -51.05
C ILE A 16 47.34 10.14 -50.01
N THR A 17 48.60 9.91 -50.19
CA THR A 17 49.49 9.27 -49.22
C THR A 17 49.81 10.28 -48.14
N LEU A 18 49.25 10.11 -46.90
CA LEU A 18 49.68 10.84 -45.72
C LEU A 18 50.43 9.89 -44.79
N GLY A 19 51.63 10.29 -44.47
CA GLY A 19 52.58 9.54 -43.66
C GLY A 19 52.08 9.30 -42.24
N CYS A 20 52.34 8.11 -41.77
CA CYS A 20 52.17 7.67 -40.39
C CYS A 20 53.15 8.41 -39.46
N GLN A 21 52.70 9.43 -38.70
CA GLN A 21 53.41 9.85 -37.52
C GLN A 21 52.84 9.11 -36.31
N LYS A 22 53.67 8.25 -35.68
CA LYS A 22 53.36 7.63 -34.38
C LYS A 22 53.24 8.74 -33.33
N GLN A 23 52.00 8.88 -32.77
CA GLN A 23 51.80 9.58 -31.50
C GLN A 23 52.28 8.67 -30.34
N PRO A 24 52.87 9.22 -29.28
CA PRO A 24 53.25 8.46 -28.09
C PRO A 24 52.00 7.97 -27.35
N GLU A 25 51.98 6.68 -27.01
CA GLU A 25 51.01 6.08 -26.08
C GLU A 25 51.10 6.77 -24.71
N VAL A 26 50.11 7.57 -24.40
CA VAL A 26 49.84 7.99 -23.01
C VAL A 26 49.15 6.81 -22.33
N LYS A 27 49.86 6.12 -21.47
CA LYS A 27 49.27 5.18 -20.54
C LYS A 27 48.47 6.00 -19.52
N GLU A 28 47.13 6.07 -19.69
CA GLU A 28 46.24 6.43 -18.61
C GLU A 28 46.31 5.31 -17.57
N GLU A 29 46.94 5.57 -16.44
CA GLU A 29 46.74 4.82 -15.22
C GLU A 29 45.27 5.05 -14.80
N ILE A 30 44.45 4.04 -15.05
CA ILE A 30 43.11 3.98 -14.42
C ILE A 30 43.37 3.79 -12.92
N VAL A 31 43.37 4.89 -12.19
CA VAL A 31 43.23 4.84 -10.74
C VAL A 31 41.78 4.43 -10.53
N GLU A 32 41.54 3.13 -10.26
CA GLU A 32 40.29 2.68 -9.67
C GLU A 32 40.15 3.36 -8.29
N ASP A 33 39.46 4.50 -8.27
CA ASP A 33 39.00 5.12 -7.04
C ASP A 33 37.82 4.26 -6.49
N ASN A 34 38.18 3.17 -5.84
CA ASN A 34 37.27 2.25 -5.15
C ASN A 34 36.84 2.78 -3.79
N THR A 35 36.62 4.07 -3.65
CA THR A 35 36.04 4.69 -2.43
C THR A 35 34.74 5.41 -2.70
N SER A 36 33.76 4.77 -3.35
CA SER A 36 32.37 5.07 -3.04
C SER A 36 32.04 4.33 -1.73
N VAL A 37 32.44 4.88 -0.61
CA VAL A 37 31.81 4.57 0.67
C VAL A 37 30.35 4.97 0.50
N ASP A 38 29.50 3.99 0.41
CA ASP A 38 28.02 4.18 0.40
C ASP A 38 27.71 4.76 1.78
N ILE A 39 27.63 6.10 1.88
CA ILE A 39 27.54 6.88 3.13
C ILE A 39 26.22 6.54 3.87
N ASP A 40 25.30 5.81 3.20
CA ASP A 40 23.99 5.42 3.72
C ASP A 40 23.91 3.95 4.22
N SER A 41 24.99 3.17 4.12
CA SER A 41 24.96 1.78 4.59
C SER A 41 25.11 1.70 6.12
N LEU A 42 24.19 0.98 6.77
CA LEU A 42 24.26 0.74 8.22
C LEU A 42 25.46 -0.16 8.54
N SER A 43 26.17 0.17 9.62
CA SER A 43 27.26 -0.64 10.16
C SER A 43 26.73 -1.99 10.71
N GLN A 44 27.60 -2.99 10.85
CA GLN A 44 27.23 -4.27 11.43
C GLN A 44 26.75 -4.11 12.88
N GLU A 45 27.33 -3.20 13.64
CA GLU A 45 26.92 -2.91 15.03
C GLU A 45 25.49 -2.35 15.09
N GLU A 46 25.13 -1.44 14.17
CA GLU A 46 23.75 -0.94 14.06
C GLU A 46 22.77 -2.05 13.66
N LEU A 47 23.14 -2.90 12.70
CA LEU A 47 22.30 -4.03 12.30
C LEU A 47 22.07 -5.00 13.45
N ASP A 48 23.12 -5.34 14.20
CA ASP A 48 23.03 -6.23 15.37
C ASP A 48 22.16 -5.59 16.48
N HIS A 49 22.25 -4.28 16.67
CA HIS A 49 21.41 -3.53 17.59
C HIS A 49 19.91 -3.61 17.20
N PHE A 50 19.58 -3.36 15.93
CA PHE A 50 18.20 -3.52 15.45
C PHE A 50 17.70 -4.95 15.65
N GLN A 51 18.49 -5.95 15.22
CA GLN A 51 18.12 -7.35 15.38
C GLN A 51 17.84 -7.71 16.84
N HIS A 52 18.68 -7.26 17.76
CA HIS A 52 18.49 -7.52 19.19
C HIS A 52 17.19 -6.91 19.73
N ILE A 53 16.90 -5.63 19.41
CA ILE A 53 15.67 -4.95 19.88
C ILE A 53 14.42 -5.61 19.32
N PHE A 54 14.40 -5.85 18.02
CA PHE A 54 13.25 -6.48 17.37
C PHE A 54 13.04 -7.91 17.90
N ASP A 55 14.08 -8.73 17.91
CA ASP A 55 13.96 -10.12 18.33
C ASP A 55 13.53 -10.25 19.79
N SER A 56 14.14 -9.48 20.69
CA SER A 56 13.75 -9.46 22.12
C SER A 56 12.29 -9.02 22.29
N THR A 57 11.86 -7.98 21.58
CA THR A 57 10.50 -7.45 21.64
C THR A 57 9.48 -8.47 21.16
N PHE A 58 9.64 -9.00 19.95
CA PHE A 58 8.63 -9.90 19.35
C PHE A 58 8.66 -11.30 19.95
N THR A 59 9.81 -11.80 20.38
CA THR A 59 9.91 -13.05 21.18
C THR A 59 9.16 -12.92 22.51
N LYS A 60 9.32 -11.79 23.21
CA LYS A 60 8.54 -11.49 24.42
C LYS A 60 7.05 -11.43 24.13
N LEU A 61 6.64 -10.73 23.08
CA LEU A 61 5.23 -10.64 22.68
C LEU A 61 4.65 -11.99 22.27
N GLN A 62 5.43 -12.85 21.59
CA GLN A 62 5.02 -14.21 21.27
C GLN A 62 4.74 -15.03 22.55
N LYS A 63 5.65 -14.97 23.54
CA LYS A 63 5.53 -15.71 24.80
C LYS A 63 4.38 -15.18 25.68
N THR A 64 4.25 -13.86 25.83
CA THR A 64 3.35 -13.23 26.80
C THR A 64 1.97 -12.89 26.23
N ARG A 65 1.88 -12.58 24.94
CA ARG A 65 0.67 -12.11 24.26
C ARG A 65 0.25 -12.96 23.08
N ARG A 66 0.93 -14.09 22.85
CA ARG A 66 0.66 -14.98 21.71
C ARG A 66 0.72 -14.27 20.37
N PHE A 67 1.71 -13.39 20.18
CA PHE A 67 1.96 -12.76 18.89
C PHE A 67 2.10 -13.86 17.82
N ASN A 68 1.44 -13.66 16.67
CA ASN A 68 1.37 -14.63 15.60
C ASN A 68 1.31 -13.87 14.26
N GLY A 69 2.44 -13.79 13.56
CA GLY A 69 2.56 -12.96 12.36
C GLY A 69 3.99 -12.80 11.87
N VAL A 70 4.16 -11.99 10.84
CA VAL A 70 5.45 -11.64 10.24
C VAL A 70 5.72 -10.15 10.46
N VAL A 71 6.98 -9.84 10.76
CA VAL A 71 7.46 -8.47 11.01
C VAL A 71 8.62 -8.18 10.07
N LEU A 72 8.64 -6.99 9.49
CA LEU A 72 9.80 -6.43 8.80
C LEU A 72 10.01 -4.99 9.26
N GLY A 73 11.24 -4.67 9.64
CA GLY A 73 11.75 -3.32 9.88
C GLY A 73 12.80 -2.96 8.86
N ALA A 74 12.81 -1.69 8.42
CA ALA A 74 13.83 -1.17 7.53
C ALA A 74 14.22 0.26 7.94
N LYS A 75 15.49 0.63 7.65
CA LYS A 75 16.08 1.95 7.86
C LYS A 75 17.01 2.23 6.69
N ASN A 76 17.08 3.47 6.21
CA ASN A 76 17.94 3.87 5.09
C ASN A 76 17.76 2.93 3.87
N LYS A 77 16.52 2.61 3.51
CA LYS A 77 16.16 1.67 2.41
C LYS A 77 16.71 0.24 2.55
N GLN A 78 17.30 -0.09 3.71
CA GLN A 78 17.85 -1.42 4.01
C GLN A 78 16.95 -2.15 5.02
N ILE A 79 16.71 -3.45 4.77
CA ILE A 79 16.00 -4.31 5.74
C ILE A 79 16.93 -4.57 6.93
N VAL A 80 16.53 -4.14 8.13
CA VAL A 80 17.27 -4.35 9.38
C VAL A 80 16.74 -5.53 10.17
N TYR A 81 15.51 -5.95 9.89
CA TYR A 81 14.89 -7.10 10.55
C TYR A 81 13.78 -7.70 9.71
N LYS A 82 13.71 -9.02 9.62
CA LYS A 82 12.59 -9.78 9.06
C LYS A 82 12.47 -11.12 9.79
N LYS A 83 11.27 -11.46 10.30
CA LYS A 83 11.04 -12.74 10.99
C LYS A 83 9.57 -13.10 11.08
N ALA A 84 9.30 -14.39 10.98
CA ALA A 84 8.00 -15.02 11.22
C ALA A 84 7.88 -15.59 12.63
N PHE A 85 6.70 -15.46 13.25
CA PHE A 85 6.39 -15.93 14.61
C PHE A 85 5.05 -16.66 14.61
N GLY A 86 5.04 -17.90 15.08
CA GLY A 86 3.80 -18.66 15.29
C GLY A 86 3.36 -19.49 14.09
N TYR A 87 2.09 -19.49 13.75
CA TYR A 87 1.48 -20.52 12.91
C TYR A 87 0.52 -19.95 11.85
N ARG A 88 0.57 -20.48 10.62
CA ARG A 88 -0.46 -20.31 9.57
C ARG A 88 -1.81 -20.85 10.04
N ASP A 89 -1.79 -22.07 10.60
CA ASP A 89 -2.92 -22.69 11.26
C ASP A 89 -2.55 -23.00 12.72
N VAL A 90 -3.20 -22.29 13.64
CA VAL A 90 -2.92 -22.41 15.09
C VAL A 90 -3.28 -23.80 15.62
N ARG A 91 -4.32 -24.48 15.07
CA ARG A 91 -4.74 -25.81 15.52
C ARG A 91 -3.81 -26.90 15.01
N ARG A 92 -3.46 -26.85 13.71
CA ARG A 92 -2.56 -27.82 13.08
C ARG A 92 -1.09 -27.56 13.40
N ARG A 93 -0.77 -26.39 13.95
CA ARG A 93 0.58 -25.93 14.26
C ARG A 93 1.50 -25.87 13.03
N THR A 94 0.95 -25.61 11.86
CA THR A 94 1.70 -25.31 10.64
C THR A 94 2.37 -23.97 10.83
N LYS A 95 3.70 -23.90 10.80
CA LYS A 95 4.46 -22.67 11.08
C LYS A 95 4.21 -21.61 10.01
N LEU A 96 4.31 -20.35 10.43
CA LEU A 96 4.43 -19.20 9.49
C LEU A 96 5.84 -19.17 8.90
N GLU A 97 5.90 -18.76 7.64
CA GLU A 97 7.14 -18.42 6.94
C GLU A 97 7.19 -16.92 6.69
N GLU A 98 8.37 -16.39 6.37
CA GLU A 98 8.59 -14.95 6.22
C GLU A 98 7.96 -14.36 4.96
N ASP A 99 7.71 -15.19 3.96
CA ASP A 99 7.07 -14.85 2.67
C ASP A 99 5.56 -15.07 2.66
N ASP A 100 4.97 -15.48 3.78
CA ASP A 100 3.51 -15.68 3.87
C ASP A 100 2.71 -14.43 3.52
N ILE A 101 1.60 -14.65 2.82
CA ILE A 101 0.75 -13.61 2.27
C ILE A 101 -0.46 -13.38 3.18
N PHE A 102 -0.63 -12.16 3.67
CA PHE A 102 -1.71 -11.80 4.59
C PHE A 102 -2.72 -10.86 3.94
N GLN A 103 -3.97 -10.97 4.34
CA GLN A 103 -4.95 -9.94 4.04
C GLN A 103 -4.59 -8.65 4.79
N LEU A 104 -4.43 -7.56 4.03
CA LEU A 104 -4.00 -6.28 4.56
C LEU A 104 -5.10 -5.52 5.31
N ALA A 105 -6.34 -5.95 5.16
CA ALA A 105 -7.50 -5.23 5.68
C ALA A 105 -7.45 -3.75 5.26
N SER A 106 -7.66 -2.80 6.17
CA SER A 106 -7.72 -1.37 5.82
C SER A 106 -6.41 -0.75 5.30
N VAL A 107 -5.28 -1.43 5.38
CA VAL A 107 -4.04 -0.99 4.69
C VAL A 107 -4.24 -0.99 3.16
N SER A 108 -5.18 -1.79 2.63
CA SER A 108 -5.60 -1.79 1.21
C SER A 108 -6.00 -0.40 0.69
N LYS A 109 -6.48 0.48 1.57
CA LYS A 109 -6.93 1.83 1.20
C LYS A 109 -5.83 2.69 0.59
N GLN A 110 -4.58 2.41 0.91
CA GLN A 110 -3.42 3.08 0.33
C GLN A 110 -3.40 2.88 -1.20
N PHE A 111 -3.58 1.65 -1.66
CA PHE A 111 -3.59 1.32 -3.08
C PHE A 111 -4.79 1.92 -3.81
N THR A 112 -5.96 1.91 -3.18
CA THR A 112 -7.16 2.53 -3.74
C THR A 112 -7.01 4.04 -3.87
N ALA A 113 -6.48 4.71 -2.86
CA ALA A 113 -6.22 6.15 -2.92
C ALA A 113 -5.16 6.47 -3.97
N SER A 114 -4.10 5.68 -4.08
CA SER A 114 -3.08 5.83 -5.11
C SER A 114 -3.64 5.66 -6.52
N ALA A 115 -4.54 4.68 -6.74
CA ALA A 115 -5.20 4.49 -8.01
C ALA A 115 -6.01 5.74 -8.43
N ILE A 116 -6.74 6.36 -7.52
CA ILE A 116 -7.44 7.63 -7.77
C ILE A 116 -6.47 8.76 -8.11
N LEU A 117 -5.39 8.91 -7.34
CA LEU A 117 -4.39 9.94 -7.58
C LEU A 117 -3.65 9.74 -8.91
N MET A 118 -3.40 8.50 -9.32
CA MET A 118 -2.83 8.18 -10.64
C MET A 118 -3.79 8.61 -11.76
N LEU A 119 -5.09 8.36 -11.63
CA LEU A 119 -6.09 8.81 -12.59
C LEU A 119 -6.19 10.35 -12.62
N GLU A 120 -5.98 11.03 -11.49
CA GLU A 120 -5.87 12.49 -11.45
C GLU A 120 -4.59 12.97 -12.15
N GLN A 121 -3.44 12.32 -11.96
CA GLN A 121 -2.19 12.59 -12.68
C GLN A 121 -2.36 12.41 -14.20
N ASP A 122 -3.12 11.40 -14.62
CA ASP A 122 -3.46 11.14 -16.02
C ASP A 122 -4.53 12.12 -16.55
N SER A 123 -4.99 13.09 -15.74
CA SER A 123 -6.04 14.07 -16.09
C SER A 123 -7.41 13.44 -16.47
N LEU A 124 -7.68 12.22 -16.02
CA LEU A 124 -8.93 11.50 -16.31
C LEU A 124 -10.05 11.84 -15.32
N LEU A 125 -9.71 12.32 -14.14
CA LEU A 125 -10.62 12.81 -13.11
C LEU A 125 -9.95 13.90 -12.25
N SER A 126 -10.74 14.58 -11.42
CA SER A 126 -10.26 15.42 -10.34
C SER A 126 -10.79 14.90 -8.99
N VAL A 127 -9.98 14.98 -7.94
CA VAL A 127 -10.48 14.66 -6.58
C VAL A 127 -11.64 15.56 -6.14
N ASN A 128 -11.84 16.70 -6.81
CA ASN A 128 -12.96 17.60 -6.58
C ASN A 128 -14.22 17.24 -7.38
N ASP A 129 -14.14 16.27 -8.31
CA ASP A 129 -15.32 15.82 -9.07
C ASP A 129 -16.40 15.30 -8.11
N SER A 130 -17.66 15.64 -8.43
CA SER A 130 -18.82 15.06 -7.76
C SER A 130 -18.92 13.57 -8.08
N ILE A 131 -19.23 12.74 -7.09
CA ILE A 131 -19.46 11.31 -7.33
C ILE A 131 -20.65 11.04 -8.25
N ASN A 132 -21.61 11.98 -8.37
CA ASN A 132 -22.73 11.87 -9.29
C ASN A 132 -22.31 11.89 -10.78
N LYS A 133 -21.09 12.36 -11.09
CA LYS A 133 -20.49 12.21 -12.43
C LYS A 133 -20.32 10.74 -12.82
N PHE A 134 -20.03 9.88 -11.84
CA PHE A 134 -19.76 8.44 -12.02
C PHE A 134 -20.94 7.55 -11.63
N PHE A 135 -21.81 8.07 -10.76
CA PHE A 135 -23.02 7.41 -10.26
C PHE A 135 -24.20 8.40 -10.42
N PRO A 136 -24.80 8.51 -11.63
CA PRO A 136 -25.96 9.37 -11.85
C PRO A 136 -27.08 9.04 -10.85
N ASP A 137 -27.79 10.06 -10.37
CA ASP A 137 -28.91 9.94 -9.42
C ASP A 137 -28.57 9.23 -8.09
N PHE A 138 -27.27 9.12 -7.74
CA PHE A 138 -26.89 8.55 -6.47
C PHE A 138 -27.51 9.34 -5.32
N PRO A 139 -28.19 8.66 -4.34
CA PRO A 139 -29.08 9.33 -3.41
C PRO A 139 -28.41 10.19 -2.32
N TYR A 140 -27.14 10.54 -2.52
CA TYR A 140 -26.35 11.34 -1.58
C TYR A 140 -25.64 12.48 -2.32
N PRO A 141 -26.37 13.59 -2.63
CA PRO A 141 -25.79 14.71 -3.36
C PRO A 141 -24.73 15.48 -2.57
N GLY A 142 -23.88 16.21 -3.29
CA GLY A 142 -22.87 17.07 -2.70
C GLY A 142 -21.61 16.37 -2.21
N ILE A 143 -21.41 15.09 -2.54
CA ILE A 143 -20.22 14.32 -2.19
C ILE A 143 -19.22 14.39 -3.35
N THR A 144 -17.94 14.64 -3.03
CA THR A 144 -16.83 14.60 -3.98
C THR A 144 -15.93 13.38 -3.72
N ILE A 145 -15.06 13.04 -4.69
CA ILE A 145 -14.02 12.01 -4.54
C ILE A 145 -13.14 12.31 -3.31
N LYS A 146 -12.74 13.57 -3.12
CA LYS A 146 -11.98 14.03 -1.95
C LYS A 146 -12.65 13.63 -0.63
N MET A 147 -13.96 13.82 -0.51
CA MET A 147 -14.70 13.48 0.70
C MET A 147 -14.80 11.98 0.95
N LEU A 148 -14.69 11.15 -0.10
CA LEU A 148 -14.55 9.70 0.05
C LEU A 148 -13.16 9.33 0.56
N LEU A 149 -12.11 9.92 -0.03
CA LEU A 149 -10.70 9.66 0.32
C LEU A 149 -10.39 10.02 1.77
N ASP A 150 -10.89 11.16 2.28
CA ASP A 150 -10.60 11.69 3.62
C ASP A 150 -11.66 11.34 4.69
N HIS A 151 -12.61 10.45 4.35
CA HIS A 151 -13.69 10.00 5.25
C HIS A 151 -14.62 11.12 5.75
N ARG A 152 -14.92 12.12 4.92
CA ARG A 152 -15.81 13.25 5.24
C ARG A 152 -17.08 13.25 4.40
N SER A 153 -17.37 12.18 3.69
CA SER A 153 -18.58 12.05 2.86
C SER A 153 -19.88 11.95 3.69
N GLY A 154 -19.77 11.48 4.93
CA GLY A 154 -20.94 11.21 5.77
C GLY A 154 -21.79 10.00 5.33
N LEU A 155 -21.31 9.20 4.38
CA LEU A 155 -22.00 8.00 3.90
C LEU A 155 -22.18 6.95 4.99
N PRO A 156 -23.30 6.20 4.97
CA PRO A 156 -23.47 5.02 5.80
C PRO A 156 -22.46 3.93 5.43
N ASN A 157 -22.08 3.10 6.40
CA ASN A 157 -21.10 2.05 6.17
C ASN A 157 -21.77 0.77 5.65
N TYR A 158 -21.47 0.38 4.40
CA TYR A 158 -22.05 -0.78 3.74
C TYR A 158 -21.85 -2.09 4.53
N ILE A 159 -20.76 -2.23 5.28
CA ILE A 159 -20.50 -3.43 6.08
C ILE A 159 -21.68 -3.74 6.99
N TYR A 160 -22.14 -2.75 7.76
CA TYR A 160 -23.27 -2.94 8.67
C TYR A 160 -24.61 -3.09 7.95
N LEU A 161 -24.75 -2.50 6.76
CA LEU A 161 -25.96 -2.62 5.96
C LEU A 161 -26.11 -4.04 5.41
N MET A 162 -25.05 -4.53 4.74
CA MET A 162 -25.07 -5.87 4.13
C MET A 162 -25.09 -6.97 5.17
N ASP A 163 -24.37 -6.80 6.29
CA ASP A 163 -24.39 -7.78 7.37
C ASP A 163 -25.78 -8.00 7.94
N ARG A 164 -26.59 -6.95 8.04
CA ARG A 164 -27.99 -7.06 8.52
C ARG A 164 -28.95 -7.57 7.45
N LYS A 165 -28.70 -7.26 6.17
CA LYS A 165 -29.64 -7.52 5.07
C LYS A 165 -29.52 -8.94 4.53
N LEU A 166 -28.30 -9.38 4.26
CA LEU A 166 -28.09 -10.67 3.60
C LEU A 166 -28.14 -11.81 4.61
N LYS A 167 -28.84 -12.88 4.23
CA LYS A 167 -28.93 -14.12 5.06
C LYS A 167 -27.72 -15.00 4.83
N ASP A 168 -27.31 -15.17 3.57
CA ASP A 168 -26.07 -15.87 3.24
C ASP A 168 -24.87 -15.02 3.65
N LYS A 169 -24.02 -15.60 4.49
CA LYS A 169 -22.82 -14.97 5.05
C LYS A 169 -21.54 -15.49 4.43
N HIS A 170 -21.61 -16.45 3.53
CA HIS A 170 -20.45 -17.19 3.02
C HIS A 170 -20.13 -16.86 1.56
N THR A 171 -21.14 -16.71 0.71
CA THR A 171 -20.93 -16.41 -0.71
C THR A 171 -20.42 -14.98 -0.89
N PRO A 172 -19.20 -14.77 -1.42
CA PRO A 172 -18.65 -13.44 -1.63
C PRO A 172 -19.51 -12.57 -2.55
N ILE A 173 -19.77 -11.33 -2.14
CA ILE A 173 -20.47 -10.32 -2.93
C ILE A 173 -19.50 -9.28 -3.48
N GLY A 174 -19.86 -8.67 -4.61
CA GLY A 174 -19.09 -7.57 -5.21
C GLY A 174 -19.61 -6.17 -4.83
N ASN A 175 -18.88 -5.14 -5.28
CA ASN A 175 -19.21 -3.74 -5.04
C ASN A 175 -20.59 -3.36 -5.58
N GLN A 176 -20.96 -3.87 -6.76
CA GLN A 176 -22.21 -3.50 -7.42
C GLN A 176 -23.43 -3.79 -6.55
N LEU A 177 -23.49 -4.95 -5.90
CA LEU A 177 -24.62 -5.27 -5.01
C LEU A 177 -24.76 -4.28 -3.85
N CYS A 178 -23.64 -3.82 -3.30
CA CYS A 178 -23.65 -2.81 -2.23
C CYS A 178 -24.12 -1.43 -2.75
N ILE A 179 -23.71 -1.07 -3.96
CA ILE A 179 -24.12 0.17 -4.62
C ILE A 179 -25.60 0.15 -4.94
N ASP A 180 -26.11 -0.93 -5.55
CA ASP A 180 -27.53 -1.13 -5.87
C ASP A 180 -28.40 -1.03 -4.62
N TYR A 181 -27.94 -1.65 -3.53
CA TYR A 181 -28.63 -1.52 -2.23
C TYR A 181 -28.73 -0.07 -1.75
N MET A 182 -27.66 0.74 -1.95
CA MET A 182 -27.67 2.15 -1.57
C MET A 182 -28.62 2.97 -2.44
N TYR A 183 -28.76 2.65 -3.72
CA TYR A 183 -29.73 3.28 -4.62
C TYR A 183 -31.18 2.93 -4.22
N GLU A 184 -31.45 1.65 -4.00
CA GLU A 184 -32.79 1.16 -3.74
C GLU A 184 -33.33 1.61 -2.39
N HIS A 185 -32.50 1.46 -1.34
CA HIS A 185 -32.99 1.62 0.04
C HIS A 185 -32.60 2.97 0.70
N LYS A 186 -31.72 3.74 0.09
CA LYS A 186 -31.30 5.08 0.53
C LYS A 186 -31.04 5.18 2.03
N PRO A 187 -30.19 4.30 2.61
CA PRO A 187 -29.99 4.30 4.06
C PRO A 187 -29.52 5.66 4.58
N GLY A 188 -29.93 6.01 5.79
CA GLY A 188 -29.65 7.32 6.39
C GLY A 188 -28.17 7.65 6.48
N LYS A 189 -27.81 8.88 6.15
CA LYS A 189 -26.44 9.41 6.27
C LYS A 189 -25.96 9.44 7.71
N TYR A 190 -24.67 9.22 7.91
CA TYR A 190 -24.00 9.39 9.21
C TYR A 190 -23.57 10.84 9.49
N GLY A 191 -23.60 11.69 8.47
CA GLY A 191 -23.25 13.10 8.56
C GLY A 191 -23.50 13.86 7.25
N SER A 192 -23.27 15.16 7.26
CA SER A 192 -23.29 15.99 6.06
C SER A 192 -21.99 15.81 5.24
N PRO A 193 -22.06 15.98 3.89
CA PRO A 193 -20.85 16.11 3.08
C PRO A 193 -19.96 17.23 3.60
N ASP A 194 -18.64 17.02 3.52
CA ASP A 194 -17.58 17.86 4.10
C ASP A 194 -17.71 18.12 5.61
N GLY A 195 -18.49 17.28 6.31
CA GLY A 195 -18.71 17.35 7.74
C GLY A 195 -17.51 16.87 8.55
N ARG A 196 -17.79 16.38 9.77
CA ARG A 196 -16.74 15.79 10.63
C ARG A 196 -16.22 14.50 10.04
N PHE A 197 -14.94 14.19 10.30
CA PHE A 197 -14.34 12.89 9.99
C PHE A 197 -15.19 11.75 10.57
N LYS A 198 -15.65 10.84 9.70
CA LYS A 198 -16.36 9.61 10.03
C LYS A 198 -15.88 8.50 9.14
N TYR A 199 -15.02 7.65 9.69
CA TYR A 199 -14.45 6.52 8.96
C TYR A 199 -15.57 5.66 8.33
N SER A 200 -15.55 5.52 7.01
CA SER A 200 -16.54 4.74 6.26
C SER A 200 -15.86 3.91 5.16
N ASN A 201 -16.13 2.60 5.18
CA ASN A 201 -15.64 1.70 4.14
C ASN A 201 -16.38 1.90 2.81
N SER A 202 -17.62 2.40 2.84
CA SER A 202 -18.41 2.71 1.63
C SER A 202 -17.69 3.69 0.71
N GLY A 203 -16.96 4.66 1.28
CA GLY A 203 -16.18 5.59 0.46
C GLY A 203 -15.16 4.88 -0.41
N TYR A 204 -14.41 3.94 0.16
CA TYR A 204 -13.35 3.21 -0.55
C TYR A 204 -13.88 2.14 -1.50
N MET A 205 -15.02 1.53 -1.21
CA MET A 205 -15.76 0.69 -2.14
C MET A 205 -16.18 1.49 -3.39
N LEU A 206 -16.75 2.68 -3.20
CA LEU A 206 -17.13 3.58 -4.31
C LEU A 206 -15.90 4.04 -5.10
N LEU A 207 -14.78 4.37 -4.43
CA LEU A 207 -13.54 4.76 -5.10
C LEU A 207 -13.00 3.65 -6.02
N ALA A 208 -13.02 2.38 -5.58
CA ALA A 208 -12.66 1.26 -6.45
C ALA A 208 -13.55 1.18 -7.70
N SER A 209 -14.87 1.36 -7.52
CA SER A 209 -15.80 1.37 -8.66
C SER A 209 -15.64 2.62 -9.55
N ILE A 210 -15.17 3.76 -9.01
CA ILE A 210 -14.79 4.93 -9.83
C ILE A 210 -13.55 4.61 -10.67
N VAL A 211 -12.54 3.94 -10.08
CA VAL A 211 -11.36 3.49 -10.84
C VAL A 211 -11.79 2.64 -12.04
N GLU A 212 -12.69 1.67 -11.85
CA GLU A 212 -13.19 0.83 -12.94
C GLU A 212 -13.89 1.64 -14.03
N LYS A 213 -14.79 2.55 -13.65
CA LYS A 213 -15.56 3.37 -14.58
C LYS A 213 -14.68 4.33 -15.40
N VAL A 214 -13.64 4.87 -14.80
CA VAL A 214 -12.76 5.87 -15.44
C VAL A 214 -11.69 5.20 -16.29
N SER A 215 -11.09 4.12 -15.79
CA SER A 215 -10.01 3.42 -16.50
C SER A 215 -10.51 2.45 -17.57
N GLY A 216 -11.74 1.96 -17.46
CA GLY A 216 -12.28 0.85 -18.28
C GLY A 216 -11.74 -0.54 -17.90
N TYR A 217 -10.90 -0.65 -16.88
CA TYR A 217 -10.36 -1.92 -16.40
C TYR A 217 -11.01 -2.35 -15.09
N PRO A 218 -11.16 -3.66 -14.83
CA PRO A 218 -11.49 -4.14 -13.50
C PRO A 218 -10.48 -3.62 -12.47
N PHE A 219 -10.94 -3.27 -11.27
CA PHE A 219 -10.09 -2.72 -10.21
C PHE A 219 -8.86 -3.60 -9.89
N PRO A 220 -8.99 -4.95 -9.80
CA PRO A 220 -7.83 -5.83 -9.64
C PRO A 220 -6.79 -5.69 -10.76
N THR A 221 -7.25 -5.63 -12.00
CA THR A 221 -6.37 -5.47 -13.17
C THR A 221 -5.67 -4.11 -13.14
N PHE A 222 -6.39 -3.04 -12.82
CA PHE A 222 -5.79 -1.71 -12.70
C PHE A 222 -4.66 -1.68 -11.67
N LEU A 223 -4.91 -2.19 -10.46
CA LEU A 223 -3.86 -2.23 -9.43
C LEU A 223 -2.67 -3.08 -9.85
N LYS A 224 -2.93 -4.24 -10.46
CA LYS A 224 -1.87 -5.13 -10.93
C LYS A 224 -0.98 -4.43 -11.96
N GLU A 225 -1.58 -3.88 -13.02
CA GLU A 225 -0.84 -3.32 -14.15
C GLU A 225 -0.17 -1.97 -13.82
N ARG A 226 -0.81 -1.15 -12.97
CA ARG A 226 -0.34 0.21 -12.69
C ARG A 226 0.50 0.33 -11.42
N ILE A 227 0.42 -0.63 -10.49
CA ILE A 227 1.14 -0.58 -9.20
C ILE A 227 1.95 -1.85 -8.96
N PHE A 228 1.32 -3.03 -8.94
CA PHE A 228 2.00 -4.22 -8.45
C PHE A 228 3.08 -4.72 -9.42
N THR A 229 2.76 -4.82 -10.71
CA THR A 229 3.73 -5.27 -11.74
C THR A 229 4.91 -4.30 -11.89
N PRO A 230 4.73 -2.96 -12.01
CA PRO A 230 5.85 -2.03 -12.09
C PRO A 230 6.78 -2.07 -10.88
N LEU A 231 6.24 -2.37 -9.70
CA LEU A 231 7.00 -2.47 -8.46
C LEU A 231 7.49 -3.90 -8.16
N GLN A 232 7.23 -4.87 -9.06
CA GLN A 232 7.56 -6.29 -8.86
C GLN A 232 6.99 -6.85 -7.56
N MET A 233 5.78 -6.43 -7.20
CA MET A 233 5.04 -6.92 -6.04
C MET A 233 4.29 -8.22 -6.41
N ASP A 234 5.04 -9.27 -6.70
CA ASP A 234 4.54 -10.51 -7.34
C ASP A 234 3.65 -11.35 -6.40
N SER A 235 3.80 -11.15 -5.10
CA SER A 235 2.97 -11.78 -4.05
C SER A 235 1.75 -10.96 -3.68
N THR A 236 1.51 -9.81 -4.36
CA THR A 236 0.43 -8.88 -4.02
C THR A 236 -0.72 -8.99 -5.02
N PHE A 237 -1.95 -9.16 -4.49
CA PHE A 237 -3.16 -9.25 -5.30
C PHE A 237 -4.39 -8.75 -4.52
N THR A 238 -5.49 -8.50 -5.22
CA THR A 238 -6.79 -8.27 -4.59
C THR A 238 -7.51 -9.60 -4.39
N PHE A 239 -8.47 -9.65 -3.46
CA PHE A 239 -9.23 -10.87 -3.17
C PHE A 239 -9.60 -11.64 -4.45
N ASP A 240 -9.20 -12.89 -4.47
CA ASP A 240 -9.48 -13.88 -5.50
C ASP A 240 -9.80 -15.21 -4.79
N PRO A 241 -10.99 -15.78 -4.95
CA PRO A 241 -11.42 -16.95 -4.19
C PRO A 241 -10.56 -18.19 -4.44
N VAL A 242 -9.83 -18.25 -5.56
CA VAL A 242 -8.91 -19.35 -5.86
C VAL A 242 -7.56 -19.11 -5.18
N LYS A 243 -7.02 -17.90 -5.31
CA LYS A 243 -5.70 -17.56 -4.73
C LYS A 243 -5.69 -17.61 -3.21
N VAL A 244 -6.77 -17.19 -2.54
CA VAL A 244 -6.83 -17.19 -1.06
C VAL A 244 -6.89 -18.62 -0.46
N GLN A 245 -6.96 -19.65 -1.27
CA GLN A 245 -6.89 -21.05 -0.83
C GLN A 245 -5.46 -21.63 -0.89
N GLN A 246 -4.46 -20.85 -1.31
CA GLN A 246 -3.07 -21.31 -1.39
C GLN A 246 -2.47 -21.57 -0.01
N ASP A 247 -1.53 -22.50 0.08
CA ASP A 247 -0.93 -22.94 1.35
C ASP A 247 -0.14 -21.87 2.09
N ASN A 248 0.40 -20.88 1.36
CA ASN A 248 1.16 -19.76 1.92
C ASN A 248 0.27 -18.58 2.37
N ILE A 249 -1.05 -18.76 2.42
CA ILE A 249 -1.98 -17.77 2.96
C ILE A 249 -2.48 -18.25 4.33
N PRO A 250 -2.00 -17.64 5.42
CA PRO A 250 -2.39 -18.02 6.76
C PRO A 250 -3.86 -17.76 7.02
N PHE A 251 -4.54 -18.66 7.71
CA PHE A 251 -5.91 -18.41 8.12
C PHE A 251 -6.00 -17.31 9.18
N GLY A 252 -7.00 -16.45 9.08
CA GLY A 252 -7.35 -15.54 10.16
C GLY A 252 -7.91 -16.28 11.37
N HIS A 253 -7.44 -15.95 12.59
CA HIS A 253 -7.83 -16.62 13.82
C HIS A 253 -8.40 -15.66 14.86
N THR A 254 -9.37 -16.14 15.64
CA THR A 254 -9.78 -15.48 16.88
C THR A 254 -8.63 -15.45 17.91
N GLY A 255 -8.73 -14.64 18.95
CA GLY A 255 -7.76 -14.60 20.05
C GLY A 255 -7.53 -15.99 20.73
N ARG A 256 -8.53 -16.88 20.67
CA ARG A 256 -8.44 -18.27 21.17
C ARG A 256 -7.92 -19.27 20.13
N GLY A 257 -7.56 -18.82 18.91
CA GLY A 257 -7.00 -19.67 17.85
C GLY A 257 -8.02 -20.45 17.02
N ARG A 258 -9.32 -20.10 17.10
CA ARG A 258 -10.32 -20.65 16.18
C ARG A 258 -10.22 -19.92 14.83
N LYS A 259 -10.19 -20.65 13.73
CA LYS A 259 -10.20 -20.13 12.36
C LYS A 259 -11.48 -19.32 12.11
N PHE A 260 -11.37 -18.20 11.43
CA PHE A 260 -12.50 -17.55 10.78
C PHE A 260 -12.82 -18.28 9.45
N GLU A 261 -14.08 -18.40 9.16
CA GLU A 261 -14.57 -18.93 7.88
C GLU A 261 -14.64 -17.81 6.84
N GLU A 262 -14.79 -18.15 5.58
CA GLU A 262 -15.05 -17.20 4.50
C GLU A 262 -16.28 -16.35 4.81
N TYR A 263 -16.26 -15.10 4.34
CA TYR A 263 -17.31 -14.16 4.64
C TYR A 263 -17.72 -13.37 3.40
N MET A 264 -19.01 -13.21 3.22
CA MET A 264 -19.60 -12.59 2.03
C MET A 264 -18.98 -11.25 1.64
N LEU A 265 -18.49 -10.45 2.61
CA LEU A 265 -17.90 -9.14 2.35
C LEU A 265 -16.42 -9.19 1.93
N ASP A 266 -15.81 -10.37 1.86
CA ASP A 266 -14.41 -10.51 1.41
C ASP A 266 -14.25 -10.14 -0.06
N GLY A 267 -15.31 -10.34 -0.88
CA GLY A 267 -15.34 -9.96 -2.29
C GLY A 267 -15.56 -8.46 -2.58
N VAL A 268 -15.85 -7.64 -1.56
CA VAL A 268 -15.98 -6.19 -1.75
C VAL A 268 -14.60 -5.54 -1.82
N LEU A 269 -14.32 -4.88 -2.94
CA LEU A 269 -13.01 -4.32 -3.29
C LEU A 269 -12.86 -2.86 -2.86
N GLY A 270 -11.61 -2.43 -2.66
CA GLY A 270 -11.20 -1.05 -2.43
C GLY A 270 -10.92 -0.69 -0.97
N ASP A 271 -11.64 -1.25 0.00
CA ASP A 271 -11.49 -0.87 1.40
C ASP A 271 -10.63 -1.84 2.23
N LYS A 272 -10.49 -3.13 1.82
CA LYS A 272 -9.83 -4.17 2.65
C LYS A 272 -9.32 -5.41 1.91
N SER A 273 -9.46 -5.46 0.61
CA SER A 273 -9.36 -6.68 -0.19
C SER A 273 -7.97 -7.01 -0.73
N VAL A 274 -6.93 -6.23 -0.43
CA VAL A 274 -5.56 -6.52 -0.87
C VAL A 274 -4.90 -7.53 0.05
N TYR A 275 -4.20 -8.48 -0.56
CA TYR A 275 -3.33 -9.47 0.06
C TYR A 275 -1.89 -9.19 -0.33
N SER A 276 -0.95 -9.32 0.59
CA SER A 276 0.48 -9.06 0.35
C SER A 276 1.36 -9.70 1.42
N ASN A 277 2.66 -9.74 1.19
CA ASN A 277 3.68 -10.10 2.16
C ASN A 277 4.51 -8.88 2.58
N VAL A 278 5.40 -9.06 3.54
CA VAL A 278 6.21 -7.96 4.09
C VAL A 278 7.23 -7.40 3.09
N GLU A 279 7.75 -8.23 2.17
CA GLU A 279 8.75 -7.80 1.18
C GLU A 279 8.11 -6.92 0.09
N ASP A 280 6.95 -7.31 -0.43
CA ASP A 280 6.23 -6.49 -1.39
C ASP A 280 5.80 -5.14 -0.79
N LEU A 281 5.42 -5.13 0.49
CA LEU A 281 5.11 -3.89 1.20
C LEU A 281 6.36 -3.03 1.46
N PHE A 282 7.54 -3.63 1.55
CA PHE A 282 8.79 -2.88 1.56
C PHE A 282 9.10 -2.27 0.18
N LYS A 283 8.82 -2.97 -0.93
CA LYS A 283 8.90 -2.39 -2.28
C LYS A 283 7.93 -1.19 -2.41
N TRP A 284 6.71 -1.33 -1.88
CA TRP A 284 5.74 -0.24 -1.80
C TRP A 284 6.26 0.95 -1.00
N HIS A 285 6.86 0.72 0.17
CA HIS A 285 7.50 1.76 0.96
C HIS A 285 8.57 2.52 0.17
N LYS A 286 9.45 1.80 -0.54
CA LYS A 286 10.48 2.43 -1.39
C LYS A 286 9.87 3.27 -2.51
N ALA A 287 8.79 2.81 -3.13
CA ALA A 287 8.08 3.58 -4.15
C ALA A 287 7.47 4.88 -3.61
N LEU A 288 7.04 4.89 -2.33
CA LEU A 288 6.53 6.10 -1.66
C LEU A 288 7.65 7.10 -1.31
N LEU A 289 8.90 6.66 -1.16
CA LEU A 289 10.06 7.57 -1.03
C LEU A 289 10.39 8.24 -2.36
N GLY A 290 10.32 7.50 -3.48
CA GLY A 290 10.49 8.01 -4.85
C GLY A 290 9.18 8.56 -5.43
N ASP A 291 9.18 8.88 -6.73
CA ASP A 291 8.05 9.46 -7.47
C ASP A 291 7.58 8.59 -8.65
N SER A 292 8.02 7.33 -8.70
CA SER A 292 7.72 6.40 -9.81
C SER A 292 6.24 6.04 -9.95
N ILE A 293 5.47 6.07 -8.86
CA ILE A 293 4.04 5.74 -8.83
C ILE A 293 3.18 6.99 -8.58
N LEU A 294 3.54 7.76 -7.57
CA LEU A 294 2.86 9.01 -7.23
C LEU A 294 3.87 10.17 -7.33
N SER A 295 3.52 11.19 -8.08
CA SER A 295 4.29 12.43 -8.14
C SER A 295 4.43 13.08 -6.75
N VAL A 296 5.40 13.95 -6.60
CA VAL A 296 5.59 14.74 -5.37
C VAL A 296 4.28 15.44 -4.98
N GLU A 297 3.61 16.08 -5.95
CA GLU A 297 2.34 16.78 -5.73
C GLU A 297 1.24 15.84 -5.23
N SER A 298 1.10 14.66 -5.82
CA SER A 298 0.10 13.67 -5.41
C SER A 298 0.37 13.14 -4.00
N LYS A 299 1.64 12.91 -3.64
CA LYS A 299 2.03 12.53 -2.28
C LYS A 299 1.75 13.65 -1.27
N GLU A 300 2.03 14.90 -1.62
CA GLU A 300 1.68 16.04 -0.77
C GLU A 300 0.17 16.12 -0.51
N LYS A 301 -0.66 15.95 -1.55
CA LYS A 301 -2.12 15.84 -1.38
C LYS A 301 -2.50 14.69 -0.47
N ALA A 302 -1.91 13.50 -0.69
CA ALA A 302 -2.21 12.29 0.09
C ALA A 302 -1.82 12.43 1.57
N PHE A 303 -0.68 13.09 1.86
CA PHE A 303 -0.12 13.22 3.21
C PHE A 303 -0.44 14.57 3.86
N THR A 304 -1.42 15.28 3.34
CA THR A 304 -1.93 16.52 3.94
C THR A 304 -3.00 16.23 4.99
N PHE A 305 -3.04 17.01 6.06
CA PHE A 305 -4.04 16.95 7.12
C PHE A 305 -5.36 17.55 6.64
N HIS A 306 -6.30 16.71 6.18
CA HIS A 306 -7.60 17.13 5.66
C HIS A 306 -8.63 17.52 6.74
N SER A 307 -8.28 17.45 8.01
CA SER A 307 -9.09 17.93 9.13
C SER A 307 -8.34 18.99 9.95
N PRO A 308 -8.04 20.17 9.37
CA PRO A 308 -7.14 21.16 9.96
C PRO A 308 -7.65 21.79 11.27
N LYS A 309 -8.94 21.84 11.48
CA LYS A 309 -9.57 22.38 12.70
C LYS A 309 -9.40 21.47 13.94
N ARG A 310 -8.91 20.24 13.74
CA ARG A 310 -8.66 19.31 14.84
C ARG A 310 -7.31 19.58 15.45
N LYS A 311 -7.25 20.02 16.72
CA LYS A 311 -6.03 20.20 17.51
C LYS A 311 -5.32 18.89 17.89
N SER A 312 -5.58 17.79 17.20
CA SER A 312 -4.99 16.48 17.46
C SER A 312 -3.72 16.31 16.63
N LYS A 313 -2.68 15.72 17.21
CA LYS A 313 -1.51 15.24 16.48
C LYS A 313 -1.86 14.16 15.43
N TYR A 314 -3.05 13.55 15.53
CA TYR A 314 -3.54 12.50 14.63
C TYR A 314 -4.56 13.05 13.64
N ASN A 315 -4.39 12.75 12.36
CA ASN A 315 -5.27 13.16 11.27
C ASN A 315 -5.41 12.05 10.22
N TYR A 316 -6.09 12.35 9.12
CA TYR A 316 -6.26 11.44 7.99
C TYR A 316 -6.05 12.22 6.69
N GLY A 317 -5.22 11.65 5.81
CA GLY A 317 -4.99 12.12 4.44
C GLY A 317 -5.86 11.35 3.44
N PHE A 318 -5.32 11.03 2.26
CA PHE A 318 -5.99 10.20 1.26
C PHE A 318 -5.47 8.76 1.32
N GLY A 319 -6.12 7.89 2.07
CA GLY A 319 -5.73 6.49 2.23
C GLY A 319 -4.77 6.21 3.38
N TRP A 320 -4.25 7.24 4.02
CA TRP A 320 -3.31 7.11 5.14
C TRP A 320 -3.78 7.86 6.37
N ARG A 321 -3.45 7.32 7.53
CA ARG A 321 -3.47 8.02 8.81
C ARG A 321 -2.17 8.79 8.95
N LEU A 322 -2.25 9.95 9.54
CA LEU A 322 -1.13 10.87 9.71
C LEU A 322 -0.94 11.18 11.18
N PHE A 323 0.31 11.17 11.62
CA PHE A 323 0.67 11.64 12.95
C PHE A 323 1.76 12.71 12.81
N LYS A 324 1.60 13.81 13.55
CA LYS A 324 2.56 14.93 13.58
C LYS A 324 3.26 14.97 14.95
N PRO A 325 4.52 14.54 15.04
CA PRO A 325 5.36 14.73 16.22
C PRO A 325 5.57 16.20 16.59
N SER A 326 6.16 16.43 17.75
CA SER A 326 6.43 17.81 18.24
C SER A 326 7.52 18.53 17.46
N ASP A 327 8.43 17.78 16.83
CA ASP A 327 9.48 18.29 15.93
C ASP A 327 8.97 18.79 14.58
N GLY A 328 7.66 18.57 14.29
CA GLY A 328 7.04 19.03 13.06
C GLY A 328 7.09 18.03 11.90
N THR A 329 7.81 16.93 12.03
CA THR A 329 7.89 15.85 11.05
C THR A 329 6.54 15.15 10.85
N LYS A 330 6.48 14.15 9.97
CA LYS A 330 5.22 13.48 9.64
C LYS A 330 5.40 11.96 9.57
N VAL A 331 4.68 11.25 10.43
CA VAL A 331 4.55 9.79 10.33
C VAL A 331 3.31 9.45 9.52
N VAL A 332 3.50 8.71 8.44
CA VAL A 332 2.46 8.23 7.54
C VAL A 332 2.20 6.76 7.85
N TYR A 333 0.99 6.39 8.23
CA TYR A 333 0.72 5.04 8.67
C TYR A 333 -0.71 4.60 8.37
N HIS A 334 -0.96 3.30 8.39
CA HIS A 334 -2.31 2.75 8.48
C HIS A 334 -2.32 1.44 9.24
N GLY A 335 -3.36 1.23 10.02
CA GLY A 335 -3.65 -0.07 10.62
C GLY A 335 -4.81 -0.75 9.91
N GLY A 336 -4.77 -2.07 9.82
CA GLY A 336 -5.84 -2.90 9.30
C GLY A 336 -6.40 -3.85 10.34
N TRP A 337 -7.69 -4.17 10.22
CA TRP A 337 -8.32 -5.22 10.99
C TRP A 337 -9.48 -5.82 10.19
N TRP A 338 -9.44 -7.13 10.01
CA TRP A 338 -10.50 -7.88 9.36
C TRP A 338 -10.38 -9.38 9.67
N ARG A 339 -11.43 -9.99 10.20
CA ARG A 339 -11.62 -11.45 10.34
C ARG A 339 -10.34 -12.24 10.70
N GLY A 340 -9.69 -11.84 11.76
CA GLY A 340 -8.48 -12.51 12.25
C GLY A 340 -7.18 -11.83 11.84
N TYR A 341 -7.16 -11.11 10.73
CA TYR A 341 -5.98 -10.34 10.34
C TYR A 341 -5.95 -8.99 11.06
N SER A 342 -4.76 -8.62 11.49
CA SER A 342 -4.48 -7.30 12.04
C SER A 342 -3.12 -6.84 11.57
N THR A 343 -3.08 -5.68 10.93
CA THR A 343 -1.91 -5.18 10.21
C THR A 343 -1.54 -3.79 10.70
N LEU A 344 -0.26 -3.46 10.62
CA LEU A 344 0.26 -2.11 10.85
C LEU A 344 1.32 -1.83 9.80
N PHE A 345 1.13 -0.76 9.04
CA PHE A 345 2.08 -0.20 8.08
C PHE A 345 2.50 1.18 8.59
N VAL A 346 3.79 1.42 8.79
CA VAL A 346 4.36 2.71 9.21
C VAL A 346 5.47 3.10 8.25
N HIS A 347 5.32 4.26 7.65
CA HIS A 347 6.25 4.90 6.73
C HIS A 347 6.68 6.24 7.33
N TYR A 348 7.96 6.41 7.55
CA TYR A 348 8.53 7.63 8.08
C TYR A 348 9.61 8.14 7.13
N PRO A 349 9.27 9.10 6.22
CA PRO A 349 10.14 9.52 5.14
C PRO A 349 11.42 10.19 5.62
N GLU A 350 11.37 10.94 6.72
CA GLU A 350 12.46 11.79 7.20
C GLU A 350 13.73 11.00 7.57
N SER A 351 13.58 9.76 8.00
CA SER A 351 14.72 8.87 8.27
C SER A 351 14.64 7.58 7.45
N GLU A 352 13.86 7.58 6.37
CA GLU A 352 13.62 6.42 5.51
C GLU A 352 13.30 5.13 6.30
N ALA A 353 12.64 5.31 7.47
CA ALA A 353 12.29 4.21 8.33
C ALA A 353 10.95 3.59 7.95
N PHE A 354 10.89 2.28 8.07
CA PHE A 354 9.71 1.48 7.76
C PHE A 354 9.49 0.39 8.79
N LEU A 355 8.23 0.19 9.17
CA LEU A 355 7.80 -0.95 9.96
C LEU A 355 6.51 -1.52 9.38
N ILE A 356 6.51 -2.81 9.11
CA ILE A 356 5.31 -3.57 8.79
C ILE A 356 5.15 -4.74 9.77
N ILE A 357 3.94 -4.89 10.27
CA ILE A 357 3.53 -6.01 11.12
C ILE A 357 2.27 -6.60 10.49
N LEU A 358 2.35 -7.86 10.05
CA LEU A 358 1.23 -8.63 9.52
C LEU A 358 0.89 -9.74 10.49
N THR A 359 -0.32 -9.77 11.05
CA THR A 359 -0.77 -10.83 11.96
C THR A 359 -2.04 -11.48 11.46
N ASN A 360 -2.20 -12.77 11.74
CA ASN A 360 -3.40 -13.54 11.44
C ASN A 360 -4.16 -13.98 12.72
N ARG A 361 -3.98 -13.24 13.81
CA ARG A 361 -4.66 -13.51 15.09
C ARG A 361 -5.13 -12.25 15.77
N VAL A 362 -6.42 -12.17 16.09
CA VAL A 362 -7.02 -11.04 16.82
C VAL A 362 -6.70 -11.12 18.30
N ASN A 363 -5.64 -10.46 18.73
CA ASN A 363 -5.26 -10.42 20.15
C ASN A 363 -4.56 -9.11 20.57
N HIS A 364 -4.49 -8.11 19.69
CA HIS A 364 -3.80 -6.83 19.92
C HIS A 364 -2.36 -7.01 20.46
N SER A 365 -1.70 -8.08 20.02
CA SER A 365 -0.43 -8.54 20.59
C SER A 365 0.75 -7.59 20.39
N TYR A 366 0.67 -6.67 19.43
CA TYR A 366 1.77 -5.75 19.08
C TYR A 366 1.56 -4.30 19.58
N VAL A 367 0.69 -4.08 20.57
CA VAL A 367 0.42 -2.73 21.11
C VAL A 367 1.65 -2.15 21.85
N ASN A 368 2.53 -2.98 22.37
CA ASN A 368 3.71 -2.55 23.14
C ASN A 368 5.02 -2.68 22.34
N THR A 369 5.07 -2.03 21.17
CA THR A 369 6.27 -2.02 20.28
C THR A 369 7.02 -0.69 20.34
N ASN A 370 6.91 0.07 21.41
CA ASN A 370 7.51 1.41 21.53
C ASN A 370 9.04 1.37 21.32
N HIS A 371 9.74 0.37 21.88
CA HIS A 371 11.18 0.21 21.69
C HIS A 371 11.59 0.04 20.22
N VAL A 372 10.72 -0.59 19.40
CA VAL A 372 10.94 -0.73 17.97
C VAL A 372 10.80 0.63 17.26
N PHE A 373 9.82 1.44 17.65
CA PHE A 373 9.68 2.79 17.10
C PHE A 373 10.83 3.69 17.50
N ASP A 374 11.29 3.58 18.76
CA ASP A 374 12.44 4.35 19.26
C ASP A 374 13.73 3.94 18.52
N ALA A 375 13.96 2.65 18.29
CA ALA A 375 15.11 2.16 17.52
C ALA A 375 15.09 2.63 16.05
N LEU A 376 13.92 2.68 15.42
CA LEU A 376 13.74 3.20 14.06
C LEU A 376 13.72 4.73 14.02
N GLU A 377 13.94 5.41 15.14
CA GLU A 377 13.92 6.88 15.27
C GLU A 377 12.59 7.49 14.81
N ILE A 378 11.47 6.79 15.01
CA ILE A 378 10.13 7.30 14.70
C ILE A 378 9.61 8.06 15.93
N PRO A 379 9.68 9.42 15.93
CA PRO A 379 9.54 10.22 17.13
C PRO A 379 8.11 10.19 17.68
N GLU A 380 7.98 10.04 18.99
CA GLU A 380 6.71 10.13 19.74
C GLU A 380 5.58 9.22 19.22
N PHE A 381 5.82 8.42 18.19
CA PHE A 381 4.78 7.55 17.64
C PHE A 381 4.50 6.42 18.63
N ARG A 382 3.28 6.40 19.15
CA ARG A 382 2.81 5.35 20.07
C ARG A 382 1.44 4.89 19.61
N ARG A 383 1.31 3.60 19.36
CA ARG A 383 0.01 3.04 19.02
C ARG A 383 -0.86 2.98 20.28
N ARG A 384 -1.98 3.68 20.25
CA ARG A 384 -3.03 3.63 21.28
C ARG A 384 -4.01 2.49 21.02
#